data_c658d4451bc59304eec210b93239e0eb
#
_entry.id   c658d4451bc59304eec210b93239e0eb
#
_cell.length_a   1.000
_cell.length_b   1.000
_cell.length_c   1.000
_cell.angle_alpha   90.00
_cell.angle_beta   90.00
_cell.angle_gamma   90.00
#
_symmetry.space_group_name_H-M   'P 1'
#
loop_
_entity.id
_entity.type
_entity.pdbx_description
1 polymer ?
#
loop_
_entity_poly.entity_id
_entity_poly.type
_entity_poly.pdbx_seq_one_letter_code
_entity_poly.pdbx_strand_id
1 'polypeptide(L)'
;MFVIVICTIVEGLGNCSGINRAIKLSYRSINSSAYMLGKVVRSATIVNDLNAKGIPLISSLEEIPKYKKASILIPTYGISECIIKKIDRLGYRILDNTCPRVKFVQRIVSDASKKGWILY
;
A
#
# COMPACT_ATOMS: atom_id res chain seq x y z
N MET A 1 -17.29 -5.63 8.31
CA MET A 1 -17.80 -6.79 7.55
C MET A 1 -18.96 -6.44 6.68
N PHE A 2 -20.00 -5.95 7.27
CA PHE A 2 -21.21 -5.58 6.55
C PHE A 2 -20.94 -4.53 5.47
N VAL A 3 -20.15 -3.53 5.79
CA VAL A 3 -19.78 -2.48 4.85
C VAL A 3 -19.02 -3.03 3.65
N ILE A 4 -18.15 -4.01 3.89
CA ILE A 4 -17.38 -4.65 2.82
C ILE A 4 -18.30 -5.41 1.88
N VAL A 5 -19.28 -6.10 2.44
CA VAL A 5 -20.26 -6.86 1.66
C VAL A 5 -21.07 -5.90 0.79
N ILE A 6 -21.53 -4.79 1.34
CA ILE A 6 -22.28 -3.79 0.60
C ILE A 6 -21.44 -3.22 -0.53
N CYS A 7 -20.20 -2.87 -0.26
CA CYS A 7 -19.30 -2.36 -1.26
C CYS A 7 -19.11 -3.37 -2.39
N THR A 8 -18.94 -4.63 -2.05
CA THR A 8 -18.80 -5.70 -3.03
C THR A 8 -20.06 -5.85 -3.89
N ILE A 9 -21.23 -5.75 -3.27
CA ILE A 9 -22.50 -5.87 -3.99
C ILE A 9 -22.70 -4.69 -4.91
N VAL A 10 -22.52 -3.49 -4.43
CA VAL A 10 -22.74 -2.26 -5.20
C VAL A 10 -21.76 -2.15 -6.34
N GLU A 11 -20.54 -2.44 -6.08
CA GLU A 11 -19.52 -2.41 -7.11
C GLU A 11 -19.47 -3.70 -7.89
N GLY A 12 -20.03 -4.72 -7.29
CA GLY A 12 -20.18 -6.09 -7.75
C GLY A 12 -19.37 -6.53 -8.92
N LEU A 13 -18.90 -5.63 -9.53
CA LEU A 13 -18.37 -5.73 -10.83
C LEU A 13 -17.01 -5.11 -10.93
N GLY A 14 -16.56 -4.53 -9.86
CA GLY A 14 -15.28 -3.89 -9.94
C GLY A 14 -14.73 -3.47 -8.61
N ASN A 15 -13.50 -3.02 -8.66
CA ASN A 15 -12.80 -2.48 -7.52
C ASN A 15 -13.21 -1.04 -7.28
N CYS A 16 -13.10 -0.56 -6.05
CA CYS A 16 -13.27 0.86 -5.78
C CYS A 16 -12.16 1.67 -6.47
N SER A 17 -12.37 2.97 -6.61
CA SER A 17 -11.44 3.84 -7.31
C SER A 17 -10.04 3.82 -6.69
N GLY A 18 -9.94 3.66 -5.36
CA GLY A 18 -8.66 3.56 -4.68
C GLY A 18 -7.87 2.32 -5.07
N ILE A 19 -8.56 1.19 -5.21
CA ILE A 19 -7.93 -0.06 -5.64
C ILE A 19 -7.52 0.02 -7.11
N ASN A 20 -8.37 0.56 -7.97
CA ASN A 20 -8.03 0.73 -9.38
C ASN A 20 -6.81 1.63 -9.56
N ARG A 21 -6.74 2.70 -8.80
CA ARG A 21 -5.58 3.60 -8.81
C ARG A 21 -4.31 2.86 -8.39
N ALA A 22 -4.40 2.05 -7.33
CA ALA A 22 -3.25 1.28 -6.84
C ALA A 22 -2.77 0.26 -7.88
N ILE A 23 -3.69 -0.41 -8.55
CA ILE A 23 -3.36 -1.37 -9.60
C ILE A 23 -2.64 -0.65 -10.75
N LYS A 24 -3.16 0.47 -11.21
CA LYS A 24 -2.53 1.24 -12.29
C LYS A 24 -1.12 1.70 -11.93
N LEU A 25 -0.95 2.23 -10.73
CA LEU A 25 0.35 2.69 -10.27
C LEU A 25 1.34 1.54 -10.18
N SER A 26 0.89 0.39 -9.69
CA SER A 26 1.73 -0.79 -9.58
C SER A 26 2.22 -1.28 -10.94
N TYR A 27 1.32 -1.37 -11.92
CA TYR A 27 1.71 -1.80 -13.27
C TYR A 27 2.63 -0.80 -13.96
N ARG A 28 2.48 0.49 -13.68
CA ARG A 28 3.39 1.51 -14.21
C ARG A 28 4.80 1.38 -13.64
N SER A 29 4.95 0.70 -12.52
CA SER A 29 6.23 0.57 -11.82
C SER A 29 7.02 -0.66 -12.24
N ILE A 30 6.54 -1.44 -13.20
CA ILE A 30 7.14 -2.72 -13.58
C ILE A 30 8.62 -2.62 -13.94
N ASN A 31 9.10 -1.63 -14.58
CA ASN A 31 10.51 -1.54 -14.96
C ASN A 31 11.33 -0.59 -14.07
N SER A 32 10.86 -0.32 -12.85
CA SER A 32 11.43 0.71 -11.99
C SER A 32 12.12 0.18 -10.74
N SER A 33 12.54 -1.07 -10.73
CA SER A 33 13.15 -1.69 -9.54
C SER A 33 12.27 -1.51 -8.30
N ALA A 34 11.00 -1.87 -8.44
CA ALA A 34 10.01 -1.70 -7.38
C ALA A 34 9.84 -2.99 -6.56
N TYR A 35 9.46 -2.81 -5.30
CA TYR A 35 9.16 -3.90 -4.38
C TYR A 35 7.82 -3.61 -3.71
N MET A 36 7.01 -4.66 -3.49
CA MET A 36 5.78 -4.54 -2.73
C MET A 36 6.06 -4.79 -1.26
N LEU A 37 5.89 -3.79 -0.44
CA LEU A 37 5.99 -3.97 1.01
C LEU A 37 4.60 -4.34 1.54
N GLY A 38 4.30 -5.63 1.54
CA GLY A 38 2.97 -6.14 1.75
C GLY A 38 2.17 -6.17 0.45
N LYS A 39 1.08 -6.90 0.45
CA LYS A 39 0.23 -7.03 -0.74
C LYS A 39 -0.42 -5.69 -1.07
N VAL A 40 -0.13 -5.13 -2.23
CA VAL A 40 -0.69 -3.83 -2.64
C VAL A 40 -2.21 -3.87 -2.71
N VAL A 41 -2.78 -4.99 -3.13
CA VAL A 41 -4.21 -5.24 -3.11
C VAL A 41 -4.47 -6.65 -2.61
N ARG A 42 -5.71 -6.95 -2.24
CA ARG A 42 -6.05 -8.28 -1.72
C ARG A 42 -6.08 -9.38 -2.79
N SER A 43 -6.21 -9.00 -4.05
CA SER A 43 -6.29 -9.99 -5.12
C SER A 43 -4.96 -10.73 -5.28
N ALA A 44 -4.97 -12.02 -4.98
CA ALA A 44 -3.80 -12.86 -5.15
C ALA A 44 -3.35 -12.93 -6.61
N THR A 45 -4.31 -12.91 -7.53
CA THR A 45 -4.02 -12.93 -8.96
C THR A 45 -3.17 -11.73 -9.37
N ILE A 46 -3.54 -10.55 -8.92
CA ILE A 46 -2.81 -9.31 -9.23
C ILE A 46 -1.44 -9.32 -8.58
N VAL A 47 -1.37 -9.70 -7.31
CA VAL A 47 -0.09 -9.76 -6.59
C VAL A 47 0.86 -10.75 -7.26
N ASN A 48 0.38 -11.92 -7.64
CA ASN A 48 1.19 -12.92 -8.31
C ASN A 48 1.65 -12.45 -9.70
N ASP A 49 0.78 -11.77 -10.43
CA ASP A 49 1.13 -11.22 -11.74
C ASP A 49 2.21 -10.16 -11.63
N LEU A 50 2.10 -9.25 -10.67
CA LEU A 50 3.11 -8.23 -10.42
C LEU A 50 4.45 -8.86 -10.02
N ASN A 51 4.40 -9.89 -9.17
CA ASN A 51 5.60 -10.61 -8.78
C ASN A 51 6.28 -11.27 -9.98
N ALA A 52 5.50 -11.90 -10.84
CA ALA A 52 6.02 -12.51 -12.06
C ALA A 52 6.63 -11.49 -13.02
N LYS A 53 6.12 -10.26 -13.00
CA LYS A 53 6.59 -9.18 -13.85
C LYS A 53 7.76 -8.37 -13.25
N GLY A 54 8.31 -8.83 -12.15
CA GLY A 54 9.51 -8.24 -11.60
C GLY A 54 9.31 -7.30 -10.42
N ILE A 55 8.13 -7.31 -9.79
CA ILE A 55 7.88 -6.57 -8.56
C ILE A 55 7.70 -7.57 -7.42
N PRO A 56 8.78 -7.93 -6.71
CA PRO A 56 8.69 -8.92 -5.65
C PRO A 56 7.90 -8.42 -4.44
N LEU A 57 7.21 -9.34 -3.79
CA LEU A 57 6.57 -9.10 -2.52
C LEU A 57 7.60 -9.34 -1.41
N ILE A 58 7.81 -8.35 -0.57
CA ILE A 58 8.74 -8.44 0.55
C ILE A 58 7.98 -8.24 1.86
N SER A 59 8.49 -8.86 2.92
CA SER A 59 7.95 -8.70 4.27
C SER A 59 8.71 -7.64 5.06
N SER A 60 9.93 -7.36 4.67
CA SER A 60 10.83 -6.47 5.38
C SER A 60 11.75 -5.75 4.40
N LEU A 61 12.13 -4.54 4.76
CA LEU A 61 13.05 -3.75 3.94
C LEU A 61 14.45 -4.37 3.85
N GLU A 62 14.80 -5.21 4.80
CA GLU A 62 16.09 -5.89 4.80
C GLU A 62 16.22 -6.92 3.67
N GLU A 63 15.11 -7.33 3.06
CA GLU A 63 15.12 -8.23 1.92
C GLU A 63 15.62 -7.56 0.64
N ILE A 64 15.68 -6.23 0.62
CA ILE A 64 16.19 -5.48 -0.53
C ILE A 64 17.71 -5.51 -0.51
N PRO A 65 18.37 -5.86 -1.63
CA PRO A 65 19.84 -5.85 -1.67
C PRO A 65 20.42 -4.48 -1.31
N LYS A 66 21.46 -4.48 -0.50
CA LYS A 66 22.18 -3.24 -0.13
C LYS A 66 22.71 -2.55 -1.37
N TYR A 67 22.75 -1.23 -1.34
CA TYR A 67 23.24 -0.37 -2.43
C TYR A 67 22.35 -0.33 -3.66
N LYS A 68 21.19 -0.96 -3.62
CA LYS A 68 20.26 -0.90 -4.74
C LYS A 68 19.28 0.24 -4.53
N LYS A 69 19.16 1.11 -5.54
CA LYS A 69 18.08 2.09 -5.55
C LYS A 69 16.79 1.36 -5.85
N ALA A 70 15.79 1.59 -5.03
CA ALA A 70 14.51 0.89 -5.16
C ALA A 70 13.35 1.82 -4.92
N SER A 71 12.20 1.45 -5.48
CA SER A 71 10.92 2.08 -5.20
C SER A 71 10.09 1.11 -4.36
N ILE A 72 9.40 1.63 -3.36
CA ILE A 72 8.60 0.82 -2.46
C ILE A 72 7.13 1.12 -2.69
N LEU A 73 6.37 0.12 -3.09
CA LEU A 73 4.93 0.22 -3.25
C LEU A 73 4.26 0.04 -1.90
N ILE A 74 3.54 1.07 -1.47
CA ILE A 74 2.80 1.04 -0.22
C ILE A 74 1.42 0.46 -0.49
N PRO A 75 0.94 -0.49 0.34
CA PRO A 75 -0.37 -1.11 0.13
C PRO A 75 -1.53 -0.10 0.25
N THR A 76 -2.68 -0.49 -0.29
CA THR A 76 -3.89 0.35 -0.23
C THR A 76 -4.35 0.64 1.19
N TYR A 77 -4.07 -0.26 2.13
CA TYR A 77 -4.39 -0.07 3.55
C TYR A 77 -3.34 0.75 4.30
N GLY A 78 -2.27 1.14 3.63
CA GLY A 78 -1.22 1.95 4.24
C GLY A 78 -0.25 1.16 5.11
N ILE A 79 0.74 1.85 5.63
CA ILE A 79 1.71 1.31 6.58
C ILE A 79 1.93 2.33 7.69
N SER A 80 2.60 1.91 8.76
CA SER A 80 2.86 2.79 9.87
C SER A 80 3.81 3.92 9.47
N GLU A 81 3.68 5.05 10.14
CA GLU A 81 4.53 6.21 9.91
C GLU A 81 6.00 5.90 10.20
N CYS A 82 6.26 5.04 11.18
CA CYS A 82 7.63 4.62 11.51
C CYS A 82 8.31 3.93 10.34
N ILE A 83 7.58 3.08 9.62
CA ILE A 83 8.11 2.40 8.44
C ILE A 83 8.33 3.37 7.30
N ILE A 84 7.43 4.31 7.09
CA ILE A 84 7.58 5.35 6.07
C ILE A 84 8.86 6.15 6.32
N LYS A 85 9.09 6.55 7.56
CA LYS A 85 10.31 7.28 7.93
C LYS A 85 11.56 6.44 7.70
N LYS A 86 11.49 5.14 7.97
CA LYS A 86 12.61 4.24 7.71
C LYS A 86 12.91 4.13 6.23
N ILE A 87 11.89 4.03 5.39
CA ILE A 87 12.05 3.98 3.93
C ILE A 87 12.73 5.26 3.42
N ASP A 88 12.27 6.41 3.91
CA ASP A 88 12.84 7.70 3.53
C ASP A 88 14.30 7.80 3.97
N ARG A 89 14.58 7.39 5.20
CA ARG A 89 15.95 7.40 5.74
C ARG A 89 16.90 6.51 4.95
N LEU A 90 16.40 5.39 4.43
CA LEU A 90 17.21 4.49 3.60
C LEU A 90 17.37 4.99 2.17
N GLY A 91 16.69 6.07 1.79
CA GLY A 91 16.81 6.68 0.48
C GLY A 91 15.99 6.00 -0.61
N TYR A 92 15.05 5.15 -0.25
CA TYR A 92 14.15 4.52 -1.23
C TYR A 92 13.03 5.48 -1.61
N ARG A 93 12.59 5.37 -2.86
CA ARG A 93 11.45 6.12 -3.36
C ARG A 93 10.16 5.48 -2.86
N ILE A 94 9.21 6.30 -2.43
CA ILE A 94 7.91 5.82 -1.97
C ILE A 94 6.89 6.00 -3.07
N LEU A 95 6.22 4.91 -3.44
CA LEU A 95 5.08 4.91 -4.33
C LEU A 95 3.86 4.59 -3.52
N ASP A 96 3.15 5.64 -3.10
CA ASP A 96 2.09 5.53 -2.10
C ASP A 96 0.76 5.16 -2.76
N ASN A 97 0.35 3.92 -2.56
CA ASN A 97 -0.93 3.39 -3.02
C ASN A 97 -2.02 3.49 -1.96
N THR A 98 -1.75 4.10 -0.82
CA THR A 98 -2.75 4.21 0.24
C THR A 98 -4.03 4.82 -0.31
N CYS A 99 -5.15 4.13 -0.09
CA CYS A 99 -6.45 4.62 -0.50
C CYS A 99 -6.74 5.96 0.19
N PRO A 100 -7.24 6.98 -0.52
CA PRO A 100 -7.55 8.27 0.10
C PRO A 100 -8.50 8.16 1.29
N ARG A 101 -9.42 7.21 1.28
CA ARG A 101 -10.32 6.96 2.41
C ARG A 101 -9.55 6.46 3.63
N VAL A 102 -8.56 5.60 3.42
CA VAL A 102 -7.70 5.11 4.50
C VAL A 102 -6.86 6.25 5.06
N LYS A 103 -6.31 7.10 4.21
CA LYS A 103 -5.55 8.27 4.65
C LYS A 103 -6.40 9.21 5.50
N PHE A 104 -7.65 9.42 5.11
CA PHE A 104 -8.58 10.24 5.86
C PHE A 104 -8.81 9.68 7.26
N VAL A 105 -9.07 8.37 7.37
CA VAL A 105 -9.28 7.71 8.66
C VAL A 105 -8.00 7.78 9.50
N GLN A 106 -6.85 7.54 8.92
CA GLN A 106 -5.57 7.61 9.62
C GLN A 106 -5.33 9.01 10.20
N ARG A 107 -5.72 10.05 9.46
CA ARG A 107 -5.60 11.43 9.92
C ARG A 107 -6.51 11.68 11.12
N ILE A 108 -7.75 11.22 11.08
CA ILE A 108 -8.69 11.36 12.19
C ILE A 108 -8.14 10.67 13.44
N VAL A 109 -7.67 9.45 13.30
CA VAL A 109 -7.11 8.68 14.41
C VAL A 109 -5.88 9.39 15.00
N SER A 110 -4.99 9.86 14.15
CA SER A 110 -3.80 10.58 14.58
C SER A 110 -4.16 11.86 15.35
N ASP A 111 -5.10 12.64 14.85
CA ASP A 111 -5.53 13.88 15.50
C ASP A 111 -6.20 13.60 16.84
N ALA A 112 -7.04 12.58 16.91
CA ALA A 112 -7.69 12.18 18.16
C ALA A 112 -6.66 11.71 19.19
N SER A 113 -5.65 10.96 18.75
CA SER A 113 -4.57 10.50 19.62
C SER A 113 -3.76 11.68 20.17
N LYS A 114 -3.47 12.67 19.34
CA LYS A 114 -2.75 13.87 19.78
C LYS A 114 -3.54 14.68 20.82
N LYS A 115 -4.87 14.62 20.75
CA LYS A 115 -5.74 15.29 21.71
C LYS A 115 -5.95 14.47 23.00
N GLY A 116 -5.34 13.30 23.09
CA GLY A 116 -5.46 12.45 24.26
C GLY A 116 -6.74 11.64 24.33
N TRP A 117 -7.48 11.54 23.24
CA TRP A 117 -8.69 10.74 23.20
C TRP A 117 -8.34 9.27 23.15
N ILE A 118 -9.13 8.46 23.87
CA ILE A 118 -8.98 7.03 23.87
C ILE A 118 -9.76 6.46 22.69
N LEU A 119 -9.08 5.66 21.87
CA LEU A 119 -9.66 5.06 20.68
C LEU A 119 -9.78 3.55 20.88
N TYR A 120 -10.96 3.03 20.59
CA TYR A 120 -11.25 1.60 20.70
C TYR A 120 -11.60 1.02 19.33
#